data_9b8cd19e09b8f888caecc01f15ea0b1c
#
_entry.id   9b8cd19e09b8f888caecc01f15ea0b1c
#
_cell.length_a   1.000
_cell.length_b   1.000
_cell.length_c   1.000
_cell.angle_alpha   90.00
_cell.angle_beta   90.00
_cell.angle_gamma   90.00
#
_symmetry.space_group_name_H-M   'P 1'
#
loop_
_entity.id
_entity.type
_entity.pdbx_description
1 polymer ?
#
loop_
_entity_poly.entity_id
_entity_poly.type
_entity_poly.pdbx_seq_one_letter_code
_entity_poly.pdbx_strand_id
1 'polypeptide(L)' 'MERKRVNASTLRSVGYDSRNRLLEVELRNGTIVQYSGVSEPVYRGLMNAPSPDSYYRDRIEEDFPAKRLR' A
#
# COMPACT_ATOMS: atom_id res chain seq x y z
N MET A 1 7.90 5.05 9.67
CA MET A 1 6.59 4.46 9.35
C MET A 1 6.65 2.95 9.56
N GLU A 2 5.80 2.46 10.44
CA GLU A 2 5.75 1.04 10.74
C GLU A 2 4.90 0.31 9.69
N ARG A 3 5.39 -0.83 9.20
CA ARG A 3 4.66 -1.63 8.21
C ARG A 3 4.11 -2.89 8.88
N LYS A 4 2.88 -3.23 8.52
CA LYS A 4 2.23 -4.45 8.96
C LYS A 4 2.27 -5.48 7.85
N ARG A 5 2.50 -6.73 8.22
CA ARG A 5 2.52 -7.81 7.23
C ARG A 5 1.13 -8.06 6.67
N VAL A 6 1.09 -8.35 5.38
CA VAL A 6 -0.14 -8.65 4.66
C VAL A 6 0.00 -10.03 4.04
N ASN A 7 -1.02 -10.86 4.23
CA ASN A 7 -1.02 -12.20 3.64
C ASN A 7 -1.63 -12.14 2.24
N ALA A 8 -0.79 -11.82 1.26
CA ALA A 8 -1.21 -11.65 -0.13
C ALA A 8 -0.12 -12.18 -1.06
N SER A 9 -0.49 -12.40 -2.34
CA SER A 9 0.44 -13.00 -3.31
C SER A 9 1.55 -12.07 -3.72
N THR A 10 1.27 -10.77 -3.87
CA THR A 10 2.26 -9.80 -4.35
C THR A 10 2.69 -8.81 -3.26
N LEU A 11 1.91 -8.65 -2.21
CA LEU A 11 2.21 -7.70 -1.14
C LEU A 11 2.78 -8.44 0.07
N ARG A 12 3.86 -7.87 0.64
CA ARG A 12 4.46 -8.43 1.85
C ARG A 12 4.08 -7.63 3.09
N SER A 13 4.16 -6.31 3.01
CA SER A 13 3.81 -5.46 4.14
C SER A 13 3.33 -4.11 3.64
N VAL A 14 2.57 -3.42 4.50
CA VAL A 14 1.99 -2.12 4.18
C VAL A 14 2.11 -1.23 5.41
N GLY A 15 2.57 0.01 5.18
CA GLY A 15 2.61 1.03 6.23
C GLY A 15 1.85 2.27 5.78
N TYR A 16 1.31 3.01 6.74
CA TYR A 16 0.55 4.21 6.43
C TYR A 16 0.89 5.32 7.40
N ASP A 17 1.10 6.51 6.85
CA ASP A 17 1.31 7.73 7.62
C ASP A 17 0.10 8.63 7.39
N SER A 18 -0.81 8.67 8.36
CA SER A 18 -2.06 9.43 8.23
C SER A 18 -1.80 10.94 8.21
N ARG A 19 -0.75 11.39 8.86
CA ARG A 19 -0.41 12.82 8.93
C ARG A 19 -0.03 13.36 7.56
N ASN A 20 0.81 12.62 6.84
CA ASN A 20 1.31 13.03 5.53
C ASN A 20 0.59 12.34 4.38
N ARG A 21 -0.37 11.46 4.68
CA ARG A 21 -1.14 10.69 3.69
C ARG A 21 -0.24 9.88 2.77
N LEU A 22 0.76 9.25 3.36
CA LEU A 22 1.69 8.41 2.61
C LEU A 22 1.39 6.95 2.88
N LEU A 23 1.29 6.17 1.81
CA LEU A 23 1.13 4.72 1.88
C LEU A 23 2.40 4.08 1.36
N GLU A 24 3.03 3.25 2.17
CA GLU A 24 4.25 2.55 1.78
C GLU A 24 3.94 1.07 1.64
N VAL A 25 4.26 0.51 0.48
CA VAL A 25 3.96 -0.87 0.15
C VAL A 25 5.26 -1.60 -0.15
N GLU A 26 5.50 -2.69 0.56
CA GLU A 26 6.60 -3.59 0.25
C GLU A 26 6.06 -4.77 -0.54
N LEU A 27 6.57 -4.97 -1.74
CA LEU A 27 6.20 -6.08 -2.59
C LEU A 27 7.06 -7.30 -2.27
N ARG A 28 6.57 -8.48 -2.63
CA ARG A 28 7.28 -9.71 -2.32
C ARG A 28 8.62 -9.85 -3.04
N ASN A 29 8.81 -9.10 -4.13
CA ASN A 29 10.10 -9.10 -4.82
C ASN A 29 11.13 -8.16 -4.16
N GLY A 30 10.79 -7.53 -3.05
CA GLY A 30 11.67 -6.64 -2.33
C GLY A 30 11.55 -5.17 -2.70
N THR A 31 10.76 -4.84 -3.71
CA THR A 31 10.52 -3.46 -4.11
C THR A 31 9.66 -2.76 -3.06
N ILE A 32 10.02 -1.52 -2.73
CA ILE A 32 9.23 -0.68 -1.83
C ILE A 32 8.79 0.56 -2.59
N VAL A 33 7.48 0.83 -2.59
CA VAL A 33 6.90 1.96 -3.29
C VAL A 33 6.10 2.80 -2.31
N GLN A 34 6.24 4.12 -2.41
CA GLN A 34 5.50 5.06 -1.58
C GLN A 34 4.49 5.82 -2.44
N TYR A 35 3.24 5.82 -2.01
CA TYR A 35 2.15 6.53 -2.69
C TYR A 35 1.76 7.75 -1.90
N SER A 36 1.52 8.87 -2.60
CA SER A 36 1.17 10.15 -1.98
C SER A 36 -0.31 10.46 -2.14
N GLY A 37 -0.86 11.20 -1.17
CA GLY A 37 -2.26 11.63 -1.25
C GLY A 37 -3.26 10.53 -0.92
N VAL A 38 -2.82 9.47 -0.27
CA VAL A 38 -3.70 8.34 0.06
C VAL A 38 -4.47 8.65 1.34
N SER A 39 -5.80 8.62 1.25
CA SER A 39 -6.64 8.85 2.43
C SER A 39 -6.70 7.61 3.31
N GLU A 40 -7.03 7.82 4.59
CA GLU A 40 -7.13 6.72 5.53
C GLU A 40 -8.16 5.66 5.12
N PRO A 41 -9.36 6.04 4.59
CA PRO A 41 -10.30 5.03 4.10
C PRO A 41 -9.72 4.10 3.03
N VAL A 42 -8.87 4.62 2.15
CA VAL A 42 -8.23 3.80 1.13
C VAL A 42 -7.28 2.80 1.78
N TYR A 43 -6.47 3.26 2.73
CA TYR A 43 -5.58 2.36 3.47
C TYR A 43 -6.37 1.27 4.20
N ARG A 44 -7.44 1.66 4.90
CA ARG A 44 -8.28 0.71 5.63
C ARG A 44 -8.93 -0.30 4.67
N GLY A 45 -9.37 0.18 3.52
CA GLY A 45 -9.94 -0.70 2.51
C GLY A 45 -8.96 -1.76 2.05
N LEU A 46 -7.71 -1.36 1.84
CA LEU A 46 -6.65 -2.30 1.47
C LEU A 46 -6.43 -3.35 2.55
N MET A 47 -6.35 -2.91 3.81
CA MET A 47 -6.06 -3.83 4.93
C MET A 47 -7.21 -4.77 5.24
N ASN A 48 -8.44 -4.39 4.87
CA ASN A 48 -9.64 -5.20 5.11
C ASN A 48 -10.17 -5.91 3.86
N ALA A 49 -9.50 -5.73 2.73
CA ALA A 49 -9.97 -6.31 1.48
C ALA A 49 -9.89 -7.84 1.52
N PRO A 50 -10.90 -8.56 1.00
CA PRO A 50 -10.80 -10.02 0.85
C PRO A 50 -9.63 -10.42 -0.02
N SER A 51 -9.31 -9.60 -1.03
CA SER A 51 -8.13 -9.80 -1.88
C SER A 51 -7.32 -8.51 -1.91
N PRO A 52 -6.33 -8.37 -1.02
CA PRO A 52 -5.49 -7.17 -1.00
C PRO A 52 -4.78 -6.92 -2.32
N ASP A 53 -4.38 -7.97 -3.04
CA ASP A 53 -3.72 -7.83 -4.33
C ASP A 53 -4.63 -7.14 -5.35
N SER A 54 -5.90 -7.55 -5.42
CA SER A 54 -6.86 -6.94 -6.34
C SER A 54 -7.15 -5.50 -5.96
N TYR A 55 -7.33 -5.24 -4.67
CA TYR A 55 -7.57 -3.88 -4.19
C TYR A 55 -6.41 -2.97 -4.54
N TYR A 56 -5.20 -3.42 -4.29
CA TYR A 56 -3.99 -2.66 -4.58
C TYR A 56 -3.91 -2.32 -6.08
N ARG A 57 -4.10 -3.31 -6.93
CA ARG A 57 -4.02 -3.12 -8.37
C ARG A 57 -5.12 -2.19 -8.88
N ASP A 58 -6.34 -2.34 -8.39
CA ASP A 58 -7.49 -1.64 -8.93
C ASP A 58 -7.69 -0.25 -8.33
N ARG A 59 -7.22 -0.03 -7.10
CA ARG A 59 -7.52 1.19 -6.35
C ARG A 59 -6.32 2.04 -5.98
N ILE A 60 -5.12 1.50 -6.04
CA ILE A 60 -3.94 2.20 -5.53
C ILE A 60 -2.88 2.37 -6.60
N GLU A 61 -2.54 1.30 -7.29
CA GLU A 61 -1.37 1.28 -8.18
C GLU A 61 -1.38 2.37 -9.23
N GLU A 62 -2.54 2.66 -9.82
CA GLU A 62 -2.66 3.65 -10.88
C GLU A 62 -3.35 4.95 -10.44
N ASP A 63 -3.90 4.99 -9.22
CA ASP A 63 -4.72 6.11 -8.77
C ASP A 63 -3.94 7.18 -8.02
N PHE A 64 -2.72 6.88 -7.59
CA PHE A 64 -1.92 7.80 -6.78
C PHE A 64 -0.51 7.95 -7.32
N PRO A 65 0.10 9.14 -7.15
CA PRO A 65 1.52 9.30 -7.50
C PRO A 65 2.39 8.33 -6.69
N ALA A 66 3.33 7.71 -7.36
CA ALA A 66 4.17 6.69 -6.74
C ALA A 66 5.64 7.08 -6.82
N LYS A 67 6.37 6.76 -5.75
CA LYS A 67 7.82 6.94 -5.68
C LYS A 67 8.44 5.63 -5.23
N ARG A 68 9.33 5.08 -6.04
CA ARG A 68 10.02 3.85 -5.67
C ARG A 68 11.13 4.18 -4.68
N LEU A 69 11.10 3.52 -3.52
CA LEU A 69 12.11 3.72 -2.47
C LEU A 69 13.22 2.69 -2.55
N ARG A 70 12.88 1.50 -3.03
CA ARG A 70 13.89 0.43 -3.12
C ARG A 70 13.58 -0.57 -4.22
#